data_caa8696625852298ed66b72f50c27ca0
#
_entry.id   caa8696625852298ed66b72f50c27ca0
#
_cell.length_a   1.000
_cell.length_b   1.000
_cell.length_c   1.000
_cell.angle_alpha   90.00
_cell.angle_beta   90.00
_cell.angle_gamma   90.00
#
_symmetry.space_group_name_H-M   'P 1'
#
loop_
_entity.id
_entity.type
_entity.pdbx_description
1 polymer ?
#
loop_
_entity_poly.entity_id
_entity_poly.type
_entity_poly.pdbx_seq_one_letter_code
_entity_poly.pdbx_strand_id
1 'polypeptide(L)'
;MRNRPHTTYAAALGLWLAFLVGVACSSDKNKQAGGDTMGATAMSDTAANKSLYDRLGGKSAITAVVDTFVARVAADARINKKFARSDIPRVKVMLVDQICAQTGGPCTYTGRTMKEAHRNMGVTNGEFNALVEDLVAALNAFKVPAKEQNELLAALGAMKSDIVEVQSAATGTRLPASFKPASALK
;
A
#
# COMPACT_ATOMS: atom_id res chain seq x y z
N MET A 1 27.79 40.77 -7.21
CA MET A 1 28.28 40.30 -8.50
C MET A 1 29.04 38.98 -8.28
N ARG A 2 28.45 37.86 -8.53
CA ARG A 2 29.13 36.56 -8.65
C ARG A 2 28.34 35.70 -9.63
N ASN A 3 28.93 35.48 -10.80
CA ASN A 3 28.41 34.67 -11.91
C ASN A 3 28.29 33.20 -11.53
N ARG A 4 27.17 32.56 -11.94
CA ARG A 4 27.03 31.11 -11.99
C ARG A 4 27.24 30.62 -13.41
N PRO A 5 28.02 29.57 -13.65
CA PRO A 5 28.16 28.99 -14.99
C PRO A 5 26.98 28.06 -15.32
N HIS A 6 26.48 28.22 -16.54
CA HIS A 6 25.49 27.33 -17.16
C HIS A 6 26.22 26.12 -17.72
N THR A 7 25.86 24.92 -17.26
CA THR A 7 26.33 23.67 -17.84
C THR A 7 25.31 23.19 -18.87
N THR A 8 25.69 23.31 -20.14
CA THR A 8 24.96 22.76 -21.29
C THR A 8 25.30 21.30 -21.48
N TYR A 9 24.28 20.42 -21.43
CA TYR A 9 24.42 19.02 -21.82
C TYR A 9 24.07 18.88 -23.30
N ALA A 10 25.07 18.46 -24.08
CA ALA A 10 24.97 18.15 -25.49
C ALA A 10 24.25 16.82 -25.72
N ALA A 11 23.32 16.83 -26.67
CA ALA A 11 22.63 15.68 -27.19
C ALA A 11 23.55 14.79 -28.02
N ALA A 12 23.62 13.50 -27.73
CA ALA A 12 24.24 12.49 -28.60
C ALA A 12 23.12 11.67 -29.29
N LEU A 13 22.94 11.95 -30.58
CA LEU A 13 22.15 11.12 -31.52
C LEU A 13 22.97 9.88 -31.88
N GLY A 14 22.53 8.73 -31.49
CA GLY A 14 23.03 7.42 -31.91
C GLY A 14 22.07 6.74 -32.90
N LEU A 15 22.46 6.79 -34.17
CA LEU A 15 21.83 6.15 -35.31
C LEU A 15 22.14 4.65 -35.28
N TRP A 16 21.15 3.73 -35.22
CA TRP A 16 21.39 2.30 -35.46
C TRP A 16 20.52 1.78 -36.60
N LEU A 17 21.22 1.19 -37.54
CA LEU A 17 20.79 0.63 -38.83
C LEU A 17 19.79 -0.55 -38.67
N ALA A 18 18.88 -0.55 -39.64
CA ALA A 18 18.01 -1.67 -39.97
C ALA A 18 18.80 -2.88 -40.51
N PHE A 19 18.43 -4.07 -40.03
CA PHE A 19 18.72 -5.35 -40.71
C PHE A 19 17.42 -6.04 -41.05
N LEU A 20 17.08 -5.98 -42.34
CA LEU A 20 16.09 -6.84 -42.99
C LEU A 20 16.78 -8.14 -43.39
N VAL A 21 16.32 -9.27 -42.88
CA VAL A 21 16.55 -10.56 -43.52
C VAL A 21 15.21 -11.29 -43.57
N GLY A 22 14.68 -11.40 -44.76
CA GLY A 22 13.58 -12.28 -45.08
C GLY A 22 14.09 -13.67 -45.44
N VAL A 23 13.38 -14.72 -45.05
CA VAL A 23 13.38 -16.03 -45.69
C VAL A 23 12.02 -16.70 -45.47
N ALA A 24 11.25 -16.77 -46.49
CA ALA A 24 10.77 -17.94 -47.25
C ALA A 24 9.88 -18.95 -46.50
N CYS A 25 8.65 -19.01 -47.00
CA CYS A 25 7.69 -20.12 -46.81
C CYS A 25 8.25 -21.49 -47.26
N SER A 26 8.00 -22.50 -46.48
CA SER A 26 7.86 -23.87 -47.00
C SER A 26 6.68 -24.55 -46.32
N SER A 27 5.70 -24.85 -47.12
CA SER A 27 4.58 -25.75 -46.82
C SER A 27 5.08 -27.18 -46.85
N ASP A 28 4.89 -27.91 -45.76
CA ASP A 28 4.85 -29.36 -45.84
C ASP A 28 3.69 -29.89 -45.00
N LYS A 29 2.78 -30.54 -45.73
CA LYS A 29 1.69 -31.35 -45.17
C LYS A 29 2.33 -32.68 -44.77
N ASN A 30 2.30 -33.06 -43.51
CA ASN A 30 2.19 -34.46 -43.18
C ASN A 30 1.37 -34.72 -41.91
N LYS A 31 0.75 -35.81 -41.91
CA LYS A 31 -0.37 -36.43 -41.27
C LYS A 31 0.01 -37.03 -39.91
N GLN A 32 -0.80 -36.72 -38.88
CA GLN A 32 -1.34 -37.69 -37.92
C GLN A 32 -0.39 -38.53 -37.05
N ALA A 33 -0.41 -38.30 -35.76
CA ALA A 33 -0.75 -39.34 -34.75
C ALA A 33 -0.75 -38.69 -33.35
N GLY A 34 -1.70 -39.11 -32.54
CA GLY A 34 -2.01 -38.59 -31.22
C GLY A 34 -0.87 -38.73 -30.20
N GLY A 35 -0.92 -37.87 -29.23
CA GLY A 35 -0.05 -37.84 -28.06
C GLY A 35 -0.57 -36.79 -27.11
N ASP A 36 -1.17 -37.25 -26.05
CA ASP A 36 -1.66 -36.45 -24.94
C ASP A 36 -0.61 -35.45 -24.44
N THR A 37 -0.89 -34.19 -24.58
CA THR A 37 -0.18 -33.14 -23.81
C THR A 37 -1.19 -32.42 -22.95
N MET A 38 -1.71 -33.11 -21.95
CA MET A 38 -2.24 -32.47 -20.75
C MET A 38 -1.09 -31.79 -20.02
N GLY A 39 -1.24 -30.52 -19.70
CA GLY A 39 -0.62 -30.01 -18.51
C GLY A 39 0.40 -28.89 -18.61
N ALA A 40 0.15 -27.81 -19.35
CA ALA A 40 1.00 -26.61 -19.22
C ALA A 40 0.27 -25.26 -19.17
N THR A 41 -1.05 -25.23 -19.11
CA THR A 41 -1.82 -23.96 -19.12
C THR A 41 -2.60 -23.68 -17.82
N ALA A 42 -2.52 -24.54 -16.80
CA ALA A 42 -3.34 -24.41 -15.59
C ALA A 42 -2.65 -23.69 -14.42
N MET A 43 -1.40 -23.25 -14.53
CA MET A 43 -0.69 -22.62 -13.39
C MET A 43 -0.60 -21.10 -13.45
N SER A 44 -0.95 -20.44 -14.56
CA SER A 44 -0.90 -18.99 -14.66
C SER A 44 -2.19 -18.27 -14.21
N ASP A 45 -3.35 -18.93 -14.27
CA ASP A 45 -4.63 -18.30 -13.95
C ASP A 45 -4.94 -18.23 -12.44
N THR A 46 -4.29 -19.07 -11.62
CA THR A 46 -4.55 -19.11 -10.18
C THR A 46 -3.97 -17.91 -9.42
N ALA A 47 -2.91 -17.30 -9.91
CA ALA A 47 -2.32 -16.12 -9.26
C ALA A 47 -3.06 -14.82 -9.57
N ALA A 48 -3.67 -14.72 -10.77
CA ALA A 48 -4.43 -13.54 -11.18
C ALA A 48 -5.78 -13.42 -10.47
N ASN A 49 -6.31 -14.52 -9.92
CA ASN A 49 -7.63 -14.57 -9.25
C ASN A 49 -7.56 -14.46 -7.72
N LYS A 50 -6.36 -14.35 -7.11
CA LYS A 50 -6.24 -14.20 -5.66
C LYS A 50 -6.60 -12.80 -5.20
N SER A 51 -7.38 -12.70 -4.12
CA SER A 51 -7.66 -11.41 -3.46
C SER A 51 -6.34 -10.73 -3.04
N LEU A 52 -6.37 -9.41 -2.84
CA LEU A 52 -5.21 -8.72 -2.27
C LEU A 52 -4.87 -9.27 -0.88
N TYR A 53 -5.88 -9.65 -0.10
CA TYR A 53 -5.71 -10.31 1.20
C TYR A 53 -4.84 -11.58 1.10
N ASP A 54 -5.13 -12.45 0.13
CA ASP A 54 -4.36 -13.69 -0.06
C ASP A 54 -2.93 -13.41 -0.53
N ARG A 55 -2.76 -12.42 -1.41
CA ARG A 55 -1.45 -11.99 -1.91
C ARG A 55 -0.60 -11.31 -0.84
N LEU A 56 -1.23 -10.67 0.14
CA LEU A 56 -0.56 -10.12 1.33
C LEU A 56 -0.18 -11.18 2.37
N GLY A 57 -0.59 -12.44 2.18
CA GLY A 57 -0.30 -13.55 3.09
C GLY A 57 -1.33 -13.80 4.19
N GLY A 58 -2.53 -13.23 4.03
CA GLY A 58 -3.64 -13.44 4.94
C GLY A 58 -3.52 -12.74 6.29
N LYS A 59 -4.42 -13.08 7.22
CA LYS A 59 -4.55 -12.37 8.49
C LYS A 59 -3.27 -12.37 9.34
N SER A 60 -2.52 -13.46 9.35
CA SER A 60 -1.28 -13.56 10.13
C SER A 60 -0.21 -12.58 9.64
N ALA A 61 0.01 -12.49 8.33
CA ALA A 61 0.98 -11.56 7.74
C ALA A 61 0.53 -10.10 7.94
N ILE A 62 -0.76 -9.81 7.76
CA ILE A 62 -1.34 -8.48 8.01
C ILE A 62 -1.13 -8.09 9.48
N THR A 63 -1.32 -9.01 10.42
CA THR A 63 -1.10 -8.76 11.86
C THR A 63 0.35 -8.37 12.13
N ALA A 64 1.32 -9.11 11.57
CA ALA A 64 2.74 -8.81 11.76
C ALA A 64 3.14 -7.43 11.19
N VAL A 65 2.59 -7.07 10.01
CA VAL A 65 2.78 -5.74 9.42
C VAL A 65 2.18 -4.66 10.32
N VAL A 66 0.94 -4.85 10.80
CA VAL A 66 0.25 -3.88 11.69
C VAL A 66 1.01 -3.70 13.01
N ASP A 67 1.53 -4.77 13.59
CA ASP A 67 2.34 -4.67 14.82
C ASP A 67 3.59 -3.82 14.62
N THR A 68 4.30 -4.04 13.52
CA THR A 68 5.50 -3.27 13.16
C THR A 68 5.14 -1.82 12.82
N PHE A 69 4.08 -1.61 12.07
CA PHE A 69 3.57 -0.29 11.73
C PHE A 69 3.23 0.54 12.97
N VAL A 70 2.44 -0.02 13.90
CA VAL A 70 2.06 0.67 15.14
C VAL A 70 3.27 0.96 16.02
N ALA A 71 4.27 0.08 16.05
CA ALA A 71 5.53 0.35 16.77
C ALA A 71 6.29 1.53 16.16
N ARG A 72 6.32 1.67 14.82
CA ARG A 72 6.91 2.82 14.12
C ARG A 72 6.17 4.11 14.44
N VAL A 73 4.86 4.11 14.31
CA VAL A 73 3.99 5.26 14.64
C VAL A 73 4.21 5.72 16.09
N ALA A 74 4.38 4.79 17.03
CA ALA A 74 4.64 5.13 18.43
C ALA A 74 6.00 5.83 18.63
N ALA A 75 6.98 5.52 17.78
CA ALA A 75 8.30 6.13 17.80
C ALA A 75 8.40 7.44 16.99
N ASP A 76 7.48 7.68 16.05
CA ASP A 76 7.51 8.86 15.18
C ASP A 76 6.90 10.09 15.86
N ALA A 77 7.75 11.05 16.23
CA ALA A 77 7.34 12.30 16.88
C ALA A 77 6.42 13.18 15.99
N ARG A 78 6.40 12.93 14.67
CA ARG A 78 5.52 13.64 13.73
C ARG A 78 4.05 13.30 13.91
N ILE A 79 3.72 12.12 14.49
CA ILE A 79 2.35 11.61 14.55
C ILE A 79 1.96 10.99 15.90
N ASN A 80 2.90 10.49 16.71
CA ASN A 80 2.62 9.72 17.92
C ASN A 80 1.68 10.42 18.91
N LYS A 81 1.69 11.77 18.96
CA LYS A 81 0.80 12.55 19.84
C LYS A 81 -0.69 12.35 19.54
N LYS A 82 -1.04 11.97 18.30
CA LYS A 82 -2.43 11.65 17.92
C LYS A 82 -2.93 10.36 18.58
N PHE A 83 -2.03 9.48 18.98
CA PHE A 83 -2.34 8.21 19.63
C PHE A 83 -2.25 8.25 21.15
N ALA A 84 -1.90 9.40 21.75
CA ALA A 84 -1.64 9.55 23.19
C ALA A 84 -2.83 9.15 24.10
N ARG A 85 -4.05 9.11 23.56
CA ARG A 85 -5.28 8.75 24.29
C ARG A 85 -5.97 7.51 23.69
N SER A 86 -5.28 6.77 22.83
CA SER A 86 -5.82 5.59 22.16
C SER A 86 -5.52 4.31 22.94
N ASP A 87 -6.48 3.40 22.93
CA ASP A 87 -6.26 2.00 23.33
C ASP A 87 -5.52 1.28 22.20
N ILE A 88 -4.20 1.17 22.33
CA ILE A 88 -3.32 0.62 21.27
C ILE A 88 -3.66 -0.85 20.93
N PRO A 89 -3.89 -1.76 21.87
CA PRO A 89 -4.37 -3.10 21.56
C PRO A 89 -5.62 -3.09 20.67
N ARG A 90 -6.60 -2.26 21.00
CA ARG A 90 -7.82 -2.10 20.20
C ARG A 90 -7.53 -1.54 18.81
N VAL A 91 -6.68 -0.51 18.69
CA VAL A 91 -6.28 0.08 17.41
C VAL A 91 -5.69 -0.99 16.50
N LYS A 92 -4.82 -1.86 17.02
CA LYS A 92 -4.22 -2.96 16.24
C LYS A 92 -5.28 -3.94 15.72
N VAL A 93 -6.21 -4.38 16.57
CA VAL A 93 -7.30 -5.29 16.17
C VAL A 93 -8.14 -4.64 15.07
N MET A 94 -8.56 -3.39 15.25
CA MET A 94 -9.38 -2.67 14.27
C MET A 94 -8.65 -2.48 12.93
N LEU A 95 -7.35 -2.17 12.94
CA LEU A 95 -6.54 -2.05 11.72
C LEU A 95 -6.43 -3.38 10.99
N VAL A 96 -6.18 -4.48 11.70
CA VAL A 96 -6.12 -5.82 11.08
C VAL A 96 -7.44 -6.18 10.42
N ASP A 97 -8.56 -5.99 11.11
CA ASP A 97 -9.88 -6.33 10.59
C ASP A 97 -10.28 -5.41 9.42
N GLN A 98 -9.92 -4.12 9.48
CA GLN A 98 -10.16 -3.17 8.41
C GLN A 98 -9.37 -3.53 7.14
N ILE A 99 -8.06 -3.78 7.27
CA ILE A 99 -7.20 -4.16 6.14
C ILE A 99 -7.71 -5.50 5.56
N CYS A 100 -7.98 -6.48 6.40
CA CYS A 100 -8.51 -7.77 5.97
C CYS A 100 -9.81 -7.60 5.15
N ALA A 101 -10.78 -6.86 5.67
CA ALA A 101 -12.05 -6.65 4.98
C ALA A 101 -11.88 -5.88 3.65
N GLN A 102 -11.06 -4.83 3.64
CA GLN A 102 -10.86 -3.99 2.45
C GLN A 102 -10.03 -4.67 1.36
N THR A 103 -9.24 -5.66 1.70
CA THR A 103 -8.42 -6.41 0.75
C THR A 103 -9.06 -7.72 0.26
N GLY A 104 -10.34 -7.94 0.59
CA GLY A 104 -11.11 -9.11 0.14
C GLY A 104 -10.89 -10.34 1.00
N GLY A 105 -10.50 -10.17 2.27
CA GLY A 105 -10.43 -11.23 3.26
C GLY A 105 -11.77 -11.50 3.96
N PRO A 106 -11.85 -12.56 4.77
CA PRO A 106 -13.09 -13.01 5.40
C PRO A 106 -13.49 -12.23 6.67
N CYS A 107 -12.78 -11.16 7.01
CA CYS A 107 -13.03 -10.39 8.23
C CYS A 107 -14.20 -9.43 8.05
N THR A 108 -14.86 -9.13 9.18
CA THR A 108 -15.87 -8.06 9.24
C THR A 108 -15.30 -6.92 10.07
N TYR A 109 -15.20 -5.73 9.49
CA TYR A 109 -14.84 -4.53 10.24
C TYR A 109 -16.04 -4.01 11.04
N THR A 110 -15.92 -4.05 12.36
CA THR A 110 -16.97 -3.61 13.29
C THR A 110 -16.62 -2.30 13.99
N GLY A 111 -15.54 -1.63 13.54
CA GLY A 111 -15.12 -0.34 14.09
C GLY A 111 -16.00 0.82 13.63
N ARG A 112 -15.67 2.02 14.12
CA ARG A 112 -16.27 3.27 13.65
C ARG A 112 -15.84 3.58 12.21
N THR A 113 -16.65 4.33 11.48
CA THR A 113 -16.21 4.91 10.20
C THR A 113 -14.95 5.77 10.41
N MET A 114 -14.15 5.95 9.36
CA MET A 114 -12.94 6.79 9.46
C MET A 114 -13.27 8.21 9.89
N LYS A 115 -14.33 8.79 9.36
CA LYS A 115 -14.83 10.11 9.75
C LYS A 115 -15.18 10.20 11.24
N GLU A 116 -15.84 9.18 11.78
CA GLU A 116 -16.21 9.17 13.21
C GLU A 116 -15.01 8.89 14.12
N ALA A 117 -14.11 8.02 13.69
CA ALA A 117 -12.91 7.67 14.44
C ALA A 117 -11.94 8.84 14.60
N HIS A 118 -11.85 9.70 13.56
CA HIS A 118 -10.90 10.81 13.50
C HIS A 118 -11.51 12.17 13.81
N ARG A 119 -12.83 12.23 14.06
CA ARG A 119 -13.53 13.48 14.38
C ARG A 119 -12.89 14.21 15.56
N ASN A 120 -12.58 15.49 15.37
CA ASN A 120 -11.97 16.38 16.36
C ASN A 120 -10.54 15.94 16.78
N MET A 121 -9.84 15.12 16.00
CA MET A 121 -8.44 14.84 16.22
C MET A 121 -7.52 15.96 15.69
N GLY A 122 -8.02 16.78 14.77
CA GLY A 122 -7.23 17.81 14.10
C GLY A 122 -6.09 17.21 13.28
N VAL A 123 -6.33 16.08 12.61
CA VAL A 123 -5.31 15.43 11.78
C VAL A 123 -4.99 16.31 10.58
N THR A 124 -3.70 16.58 10.38
CA THR A 124 -3.19 17.38 9.26
C THR A 124 -2.79 16.51 8.06
N ASN A 125 -2.62 17.13 6.87
CA ASN A 125 -2.02 16.45 5.72
C ASN A 125 -0.60 15.93 6.02
N GLY A 126 0.20 16.72 6.75
CA GLY A 126 1.56 16.33 7.13
C GLY A 126 1.57 15.08 8.00
N GLU A 127 0.68 15.01 8.99
CA GLU A 127 0.54 13.85 9.87
C GLU A 127 0.02 12.61 9.13
N PHE A 128 -0.94 12.78 8.21
CA PHE A 128 -1.40 11.70 7.35
C PHE A 128 -0.27 11.14 6.47
N ASN A 129 0.53 12.01 5.88
CA ASN A 129 1.66 11.59 5.05
C ASN A 129 2.72 10.85 5.89
N ALA A 130 3.04 11.32 7.11
CA ALA A 130 3.94 10.63 8.02
C ALA A 130 3.43 9.21 8.37
N LEU A 131 2.13 9.06 8.58
CA LEU A 131 1.50 7.74 8.79
C LEU A 131 1.69 6.81 7.59
N VAL A 132 1.52 7.32 6.36
CA VAL A 132 1.71 6.54 5.13
C VAL A 132 3.18 6.11 4.98
N GLU A 133 4.13 6.98 5.30
CA GLU A 133 5.56 6.66 5.29
C GLU A 133 5.90 5.53 6.28
N ASP A 134 5.35 5.55 7.49
CA ASP A 134 5.53 4.48 8.48
C ASP A 134 4.93 3.15 8.00
N LEU A 135 3.76 3.19 7.33
CA LEU A 135 3.16 1.99 6.76
C LEU A 135 4.02 1.41 5.64
N VAL A 136 4.50 2.25 4.72
CA VAL A 136 5.40 1.81 3.64
C VAL A 136 6.67 1.21 4.21
N ALA A 137 7.25 1.81 5.25
CA ALA A 137 8.43 1.28 5.91
C ALA A 137 8.16 -0.08 6.59
N ALA A 138 6.97 -0.28 7.16
CA ALA A 138 6.57 -1.57 7.71
C ALA A 138 6.40 -2.63 6.60
N LEU A 139 5.70 -2.30 5.50
CA LEU A 139 5.53 -3.20 4.35
C LEU A 139 6.87 -3.61 3.73
N ASN A 140 7.81 -2.68 3.62
CA ASN A 140 9.18 -2.94 3.13
C ASN A 140 9.96 -3.89 4.06
N ALA A 141 9.79 -3.77 5.38
CA ALA A 141 10.42 -4.66 6.35
C ALA A 141 9.98 -6.13 6.15
N PHE A 142 8.75 -6.35 5.72
CA PHE A 142 8.21 -7.67 5.37
C PHE A 142 8.37 -8.02 3.88
N LYS A 143 9.09 -7.21 3.11
CA LYS A 143 9.34 -7.42 1.67
C LYS A 143 8.06 -7.62 0.85
N VAL A 144 6.98 -6.94 1.23
CA VAL A 144 5.74 -6.94 0.45
C VAL A 144 6.03 -6.37 -0.93
N PRO A 145 5.65 -7.04 -2.04
CA PRO A 145 5.96 -6.55 -3.38
C PRO A 145 5.29 -5.19 -3.66
N ALA A 146 5.91 -4.36 -4.49
CA ALA A 146 5.44 -3.00 -4.77
C ALA A 146 4.00 -2.94 -5.32
N LYS A 147 3.58 -3.95 -6.08
CA LYS A 147 2.22 -4.06 -6.60
C LYS A 147 1.20 -4.12 -5.47
N GLU A 148 1.40 -5.04 -4.52
CA GLU A 148 0.52 -5.23 -3.35
C GLU A 148 0.54 -4.00 -2.44
N GLN A 149 1.71 -3.38 -2.24
CA GLN A 149 1.82 -2.12 -1.50
C GLN A 149 0.97 -1.03 -2.14
N ASN A 150 1.08 -0.82 -3.46
CA ASN A 150 0.35 0.22 -4.18
C ASN A 150 -1.17 -0.01 -4.13
N GLU A 151 -1.63 -1.25 -4.28
CA GLU A 151 -3.05 -1.60 -4.18
C GLU A 151 -3.58 -1.32 -2.76
N LEU A 152 -2.84 -1.71 -1.72
CA LEU A 152 -3.20 -1.43 -0.33
C LEU A 152 -3.24 0.08 -0.04
N LEU A 153 -2.20 0.80 -0.46
CA LEU A 153 -2.11 2.25 -0.26
C LEU A 153 -3.22 3.00 -1.01
N ALA A 154 -3.61 2.55 -2.19
CA ALA A 154 -4.74 3.13 -2.92
C ALA A 154 -6.07 2.93 -2.17
N ALA A 155 -6.32 1.71 -1.64
CA ALA A 155 -7.52 1.41 -0.85
C ALA A 155 -7.59 2.26 0.44
N LEU A 156 -6.48 2.40 1.17
CA LEU A 156 -6.40 3.20 2.38
C LEU A 156 -6.42 4.71 2.08
N GLY A 157 -5.78 5.13 0.99
CA GLY A 157 -5.71 6.52 0.56
C GLY A 157 -7.07 7.10 0.16
N ALA A 158 -7.99 6.26 -0.31
CA ALA A 158 -9.37 6.67 -0.61
C ALA A 158 -10.11 7.24 0.61
N MET A 159 -9.68 6.89 1.83
CA MET A 159 -10.27 7.38 3.08
C MET A 159 -9.63 8.68 3.60
N LYS A 160 -8.64 9.24 2.90
CA LYS A 160 -7.90 10.43 3.37
C LYS A 160 -8.82 11.60 3.70
N SER A 161 -9.85 11.84 2.89
CA SER A 161 -10.81 12.94 3.10
C SER A 161 -11.64 12.79 4.39
N ASP A 162 -11.82 11.57 4.88
CA ASP A 162 -12.54 11.30 6.13
C ASP A 162 -11.63 11.41 7.37
N ILE A 163 -10.30 11.40 7.16
CA ILE A 163 -9.29 11.38 8.21
C ILE A 163 -8.68 12.78 8.43
N VAL A 164 -8.35 13.47 7.34
CA VAL A 164 -7.68 14.78 7.40
C VAL A 164 -8.70 15.87 7.65
N GLU A 165 -8.57 16.56 8.80
CA GLU A 165 -9.43 17.68 9.18
C GLU A 165 -8.77 19.04 8.92
N VAL A 166 -7.43 19.10 8.83
CA VAL A 166 -6.68 20.36 8.68
C VAL A 166 -5.79 20.28 7.45
N GLN A 167 -6.00 21.18 6.51
CA GLN A 167 -5.22 21.27 5.26
C GLN A 167 -3.89 22.00 5.53
N SER A 168 -2.95 21.29 6.16
CA SER A 168 -1.64 21.81 6.57
C SER A 168 -0.57 20.74 6.45
N ALA A 169 0.66 21.13 6.12
CA ALA A 169 1.85 20.28 6.15
C ALA A 169 2.43 20.10 7.57
N ALA A 170 1.86 20.73 8.59
CA ALA A 170 2.34 20.60 9.97
C ALA A 170 2.29 19.15 10.46
N THR A 171 3.23 18.79 11.35
CA THR A 171 3.32 17.47 11.96
C THR A 171 3.49 17.61 13.48
N GLY A 172 3.28 16.52 14.21
CA GLY A 172 3.50 16.47 15.66
C GLY A 172 2.54 17.35 16.46
N THR A 173 1.37 17.67 15.90
CA THR A 173 0.37 18.48 16.58
C THR A 173 -0.30 17.69 17.70
N ARG A 174 -0.73 18.38 18.75
CA ARG A 174 -1.38 17.73 19.89
C ARG A 174 -2.83 17.40 19.57
N LEU A 175 -3.36 16.37 20.22
CA LEU A 175 -4.81 16.14 20.25
C LEU A 175 -5.51 17.34 20.90
N PRO A 176 -6.57 17.87 20.28
CA PRO A 176 -7.42 18.89 20.92
C PRO A 176 -8.01 18.36 22.24
N ALA A 177 -8.23 19.25 23.19
CA ALA A 177 -8.86 18.89 24.48
C ALA A 177 -10.27 18.31 24.31
N SER A 178 -10.96 18.71 23.24
CA SER A 178 -12.30 18.21 22.86
C SER A 178 -12.33 16.79 22.32
N PHE A 179 -11.17 16.21 21.95
CA PHE A 179 -11.13 14.85 21.42
C PHE A 179 -11.56 13.82 22.48
N LYS A 180 -12.52 12.98 22.11
CA LYS A 180 -13.00 11.86 22.94
C LYS A 180 -12.64 10.54 22.24
N PRO A 181 -11.73 9.73 22.83
CA PRO A 181 -11.39 8.41 22.26
C PRO A 181 -12.62 7.49 22.24
N ALA A 182 -12.57 6.44 21.42
CA ALA A 182 -13.55 5.37 21.51
C ALA A 182 -13.52 4.73 22.90
N SER A 183 -14.68 4.33 23.41
CA SER A 183 -14.75 3.49 24.61
C SER A 183 -13.93 2.21 24.39
N ALA A 184 -13.29 1.70 25.45
CA ALA A 184 -12.61 0.41 25.39
C ALA A 184 -13.57 -0.69 24.91
N LEU A 185 -13.05 -1.72 24.27
CA LEU A 185 -13.81 -2.94 23.98
C LEU A 185 -14.26 -3.53 25.32
N LYS A 186 -15.57 -3.80 25.44
CA LYS A 186 -16.11 -4.55 26.57
C LYS A 186 -15.79 -6.03 26.37
#